data_9bb1e3eb76f72a7f8782139400546bce
#
_entry.id   9bb1e3eb76f72a7f8782139400546bce
#
_cell.length_a   1.000
_cell.length_b   1.000
_cell.length_c   1.000
_cell.angle_alpha   90.00
_cell.angle_beta   90.00
_cell.angle_gamma   90.00
#
_symmetry.space_group_name_H-M   'P 1'
#
loop_
_entity.id
_entity.type
_entity.pdbx_description
1 polymer ?
#
loop_
_entity_poly.entity_id
_entity_poly.type
_entity_poly.pdbx_seq_one_letter_code
_entity_poly.pdbx_strand_id
1 'polypeptide(L)'
;MKLPDIGIHLPITDPTWIFFLVLMIILFAPIILGRLRIPHIIGMILAGVVIGKYGFNILERDSSFELFGKVGIYYIMFLAGLEMDLENLKKNLGRAFVFGILTFAIPFAVGMWVGMSLFRFSVGASLLLSSIFASHTLVAYPIVGRYGLSRHASVSISIGGTMFALTVSLFVLAGISGIYKGELDSGSWMLFVLKCVAYCVFVFWIFPRFARWFFRKYEDNVMQYIFVLALVFLSAALAELAGMEGIF
;
A
#
# COMPACT_ATOMS: atom_id res chain seq x y z
N MET A 1 -41.77 8.24 -22.80
CA MET A 1 -42.06 8.13 -21.38
C MET A 1 -40.86 8.74 -20.66
N LYS A 2 -40.94 10.02 -20.25
CA LYS A 2 -39.82 10.68 -19.53
C LYS A 2 -39.80 10.13 -18.11
N LEU A 3 -38.73 9.45 -17.75
CA LEU A 3 -38.46 9.10 -16.35
C LEU A 3 -38.45 10.42 -15.52
N PRO A 4 -38.97 10.43 -14.30
CA PRO A 4 -38.89 11.63 -13.46
C PRO A 4 -37.39 11.95 -13.27
N ASP A 5 -37.09 13.23 -13.42
CA ASP A 5 -35.75 13.80 -13.27
C ASP A 5 -35.36 13.67 -11.78
N ILE A 6 -34.72 12.56 -11.44
CA ILE A 6 -34.31 12.25 -10.06
C ILE A 6 -33.09 13.11 -9.66
N GLY A 7 -32.64 14.02 -10.55
CA GLY A 7 -31.53 14.93 -10.26
C GLY A 7 -30.16 14.23 -10.13
N ILE A 8 -30.07 12.98 -10.53
CA ILE A 8 -28.80 12.20 -10.50
C ILE A 8 -28.14 12.35 -11.88
N HIS A 9 -27.17 13.25 -11.96
CA HIS A 9 -26.29 13.35 -13.12
C HIS A 9 -25.13 12.36 -13.00
N LEU A 10 -24.84 11.63 -14.06
CA LEU A 10 -23.65 10.76 -14.13
C LEU A 10 -22.48 11.56 -14.75
N PRO A 11 -21.26 11.40 -14.21
CA PRO A 11 -20.89 10.67 -12.99
C PRO A 11 -21.41 11.33 -11.71
N ILE A 12 -21.69 10.53 -10.68
CA ILE A 12 -22.17 11.00 -9.39
C ILE A 12 -21.02 11.73 -8.68
N THR A 13 -21.25 12.99 -8.32
CA THR A 13 -20.25 13.86 -7.69
C THR A 13 -20.53 14.15 -6.20
N ASP A 14 -21.76 13.87 -5.73
CA ASP A 14 -22.12 14.07 -4.33
C ASP A 14 -21.40 13.04 -3.43
N PRO A 15 -20.61 13.48 -2.42
CA PRO A 15 -19.83 12.57 -1.56
C PRO A 15 -20.70 11.57 -0.79
N THR A 16 -21.93 11.94 -0.43
CA THR A 16 -22.85 11.06 0.32
C THR A 16 -23.31 9.90 -0.55
N TRP A 17 -23.68 10.18 -1.79
CA TRP A 17 -24.04 9.15 -2.76
C TRP A 17 -22.87 8.27 -3.16
N ILE A 18 -21.67 8.84 -3.32
CA ILE A 18 -20.43 8.10 -3.58
C ILE A 18 -20.18 7.11 -2.44
N PHE A 19 -20.23 7.60 -1.19
CA PHE A 19 -19.99 6.75 -0.01
C PHE A 19 -21.05 5.65 0.12
N PHE A 20 -22.32 5.96 -0.10
CA PHE A 20 -23.42 4.98 -0.11
C PHE A 20 -23.16 3.87 -1.15
N LEU A 21 -22.84 4.24 -2.39
CA LEU A 21 -22.56 3.27 -3.45
C LEU A 21 -21.36 2.40 -3.15
N VAL A 22 -20.29 2.98 -2.61
CA VAL A 22 -19.11 2.22 -2.18
C VAL A 22 -19.46 1.19 -1.10
N LEU A 23 -20.27 1.57 -0.10
CA LEU A 23 -20.75 0.63 0.92
C LEU A 23 -21.61 -0.48 0.32
N MET A 24 -22.47 -0.15 -0.65
CA MET A 24 -23.27 -1.14 -1.36
C MET A 24 -22.41 -2.12 -2.16
N ILE A 25 -21.35 -1.64 -2.81
CA ILE A 25 -20.37 -2.49 -3.51
C ILE A 25 -19.66 -3.40 -2.52
N ILE A 26 -19.14 -2.86 -1.42
CA ILE A 26 -18.45 -3.62 -0.38
C ILE A 26 -19.36 -4.73 0.19
N LEU A 27 -20.65 -4.45 0.32
CA LEU A 27 -21.63 -5.40 0.83
C LEU A 27 -22.02 -6.46 -0.22
N PHE A 28 -22.41 -6.02 -1.42
CA PHE A 28 -23.03 -6.91 -2.40
C PHE A 28 -22.05 -7.62 -3.34
N ALA A 29 -20.92 -6.99 -3.70
CA ALA A 29 -19.95 -7.60 -4.59
C ALA A 29 -19.40 -8.93 -4.04
N PRO A 30 -19.00 -9.04 -2.77
CA PRO A 30 -18.60 -10.32 -2.19
C PRO A 30 -19.72 -11.36 -2.13
N ILE A 31 -20.96 -10.93 -1.88
CA ILE A 31 -22.12 -11.84 -1.79
C ILE A 31 -22.43 -12.45 -3.16
N ILE A 32 -22.49 -11.61 -4.19
CA ILE A 32 -22.82 -12.03 -5.55
C ILE A 32 -21.70 -12.90 -6.13
N LEU A 33 -20.46 -12.42 -6.05
CA LEU A 33 -19.31 -13.10 -6.66
C LEU A 33 -18.81 -14.29 -5.81
N GLY A 34 -19.11 -14.31 -4.52
CA GLY A 34 -18.90 -15.46 -3.65
C GLY A 34 -19.68 -16.70 -4.11
N ARG A 35 -20.87 -16.53 -4.69
CA ARG A 35 -21.62 -17.63 -5.32
C ARG A 35 -20.91 -18.24 -6.53
N LEU A 36 -20.08 -17.45 -7.20
CA LEU A 36 -19.23 -17.87 -8.33
C LEU A 36 -17.86 -18.39 -7.87
N ARG A 37 -17.64 -18.54 -6.55
CA ARG A 37 -16.35 -18.93 -5.94
C ARG A 37 -15.21 -17.96 -6.25
N ILE A 38 -15.51 -16.70 -6.54
CA ILE A 38 -14.52 -15.65 -6.78
C ILE A 38 -14.13 -15.07 -5.42
N PRO A 39 -12.82 -14.93 -5.13
CA PRO A 39 -12.34 -14.29 -3.90
C PRO A 39 -12.89 -12.87 -3.73
N HIS A 40 -13.25 -12.48 -2.50
CA HIS A 40 -13.90 -11.20 -2.21
C HIS A 40 -13.14 -9.97 -2.76
N ILE A 41 -11.81 -9.99 -2.68
CA ILE A 41 -10.97 -8.88 -3.17
C ILE A 41 -11.10 -8.72 -4.68
N ILE A 42 -11.05 -9.83 -5.43
CA ILE A 42 -11.23 -9.81 -6.89
C ILE A 42 -12.63 -9.30 -7.24
N GLY A 43 -13.63 -9.71 -6.46
CA GLY A 43 -14.99 -9.24 -6.62
C GLY A 43 -15.14 -7.73 -6.50
N MET A 44 -14.50 -7.15 -5.49
CA MET A 44 -14.50 -5.69 -5.30
C MET A 44 -13.75 -4.95 -6.42
N ILE A 45 -12.63 -5.49 -6.89
CA ILE A 45 -11.88 -4.91 -8.03
C ILE A 45 -12.75 -4.93 -9.30
N LEU A 46 -13.38 -6.06 -9.62
CA LEU A 46 -14.26 -6.17 -10.77
C LEU A 46 -15.46 -5.21 -10.70
N ALA A 47 -16.06 -5.08 -9.52
CA ALA A 47 -17.13 -4.11 -9.31
C ALA A 47 -16.63 -2.66 -9.53
N GLY A 48 -15.43 -2.33 -9.06
CA GLY A 48 -14.80 -1.03 -9.30
C GLY A 48 -14.55 -0.76 -10.80
N VAL A 49 -14.10 -1.76 -11.56
CA VAL A 49 -13.93 -1.65 -13.02
C VAL A 49 -15.25 -1.38 -13.72
N VAL A 50 -16.32 -2.08 -13.33
CA VAL A 50 -17.66 -1.93 -13.93
C VAL A 50 -18.24 -0.55 -13.69
N ILE A 51 -18.09 -0.01 -12.46
CA ILE A 51 -18.73 1.25 -12.05
C ILE A 51 -17.86 2.47 -12.36
N GLY A 52 -16.55 2.25 -12.52
CA GLY A 52 -15.57 3.31 -12.76
C GLY A 52 -15.66 3.95 -14.13
N LYS A 53 -14.78 4.91 -14.35
CA LYS A 53 -14.70 5.76 -15.55
C LYS A 53 -14.68 5.01 -16.88
N TYR A 54 -14.03 3.86 -16.92
CA TYR A 54 -13.89 3.03 -18.15
C TYR A 54 -14.97 1.96 -18.28
N GLY A 55 -15.85 1.83 -17.28
CA GLY A 55 -17.04 0.98 -17.31
C GLY A 55 -18.30 1.81 -17.58
N PHE A 56 -19.27 1.74 -16.68
CA PHE A 56 -20.52 2.50 -16.81
C PHE A 56 -20.40 3.99 -16.44
N ASN A 57 -19.23 4.45 -16.01
CA ASN A 57 -18.96 5.83 -15.61
C ASN A 57 -19.96 6.37 -14.55
N ILE A 58 -20.31 5.53 -13.58
CA ILE A 58 -21.21 5.87 -12.49
C ILE A 58 -20.47 6.67 -11.42
N LEU A 59 -19.25 6.28 -11.10
CA LEU A 59 -18.37 6.94 -10.16
C LEU A 59 -17.07 7.39 -10.83
N GLU A 60 -16.69 8.64 -10.58
CA GLU A 60 -15.36 9.13 -10.93
C GLU A 60 -14.48 9.17 -9.68
N ARG A 61 -13.18 8.91 -9.89
CA ARG A 61 -12.19 8.98 -8.81
C ARG A 61 -11.95 10.44 -8.45
N ASP A 62 -12.48 10.87 -7.33
CA ASP A 62 -12.25 12.19 -6.76
C ASP A 62 -11.26 12.15 -5.58
N SER A 63 -10.93 13.32 -5.02
CA SER A 63 -10.04 13.45 -3.88
C SER A 63 -10.55 12.74 -2.62
N SER A 64 -11.87 12.67 -2.43
CA SER A 64 -12.51 11.98 -1.30
C SER A 64 -12.29 10.46 -1.42
N PHE A 65 -12.46 9.91 -2.62
CA PHE A 65 -12.23 8.50 -2.91
C PHE A 65 -10.77 8.11 -2.69
N GLU A 66 -9.84 8.97 -3.11
CA GLU A 66 -8.41 8.77 -2.90
C GLU A 66 -8.04 8.79 -1.41
N LEU A 67 -8.61 9.73 -0.64
CA LEU A 67 -8.40 9.83 0.80
C LEU A 67 -8.86 8.55 1.51
N PHE A 68 -10.08 8.06 1.24
CA PHE A 68 -10.58 6.83 1.84
C PHE A 68 -9.73 5.61 1.47
N GLY A 69 -9.25 5.54 0.23
CA GLY A 69 -8.34 4.49 -0.21
C GLY A 69 -7.02 4.50 0.57
N LYS A 70 -6.38 5.67 0.70
CA LYS A 70 -5.15 5.86 1.48
C LYS A 70 -5.36 5.49 2.95
N VAL A 71 -6.42 6.01 3.58
CA VAL A 71 -6.78 5.70 4.96
C VAL A 71 -6.95 4.20 5.16
N GLY A 72 -7.65 3.52 4.25
CA GLY A 72 -7.84 2.08 4.32
C GLY A 72 -6.54 1.29 4.24
N ILE A 73 -5.65 1.66 3.32
CA ILE A 73 -4.33 1.00 3.15
C ILE A 73 -3.46 1.20 4.41
N TYR A 74 -3.34 2.42 4.90
CA TYR A 74 -2.54 2.71 6.10
C TYR A 74 -3.07 1.98 7.33
N TYR A 75 -4.41 1.91 7.47
CA TYR A 75 -5.03 1.19 8.56
C TYR A 75 -4.79 -0.32 8.50
N ILE A 76 -4.91 -0.93 7.31
CA ILE A 76 -4.61 -2.36 7.12
C ILE A 76 -3.13 -2.66 7.42
N MET A 77 -2.20 -1.80 6.97
CA MET A 77 -0.78 -1.96 7.26
C MET A 77 -0.47 -1.82 8.75
N PHE A 78 -1.13 -0.87 9.43
CA PHE A 78 -1.02 -0.72 10.87
C PHE A 78 -1.51 -1.98 11.61
N LEU A 79 -2.67 -2.51 11.24
CA LEU A 79 -3.18 -3.76 11.83
C LEU A 79 -2.22 -4.93 11.57
N ALA A 80 -1.68 -5.03 10.36
CA ALA A 80 -0.69 -6.04 10.01
C ALA A 80 0.56 -5.94 10.90
N GLY A 81 1.03 -4.72 11.16
CA GLY A 81 2.15 -4.46 12.06
C GLY A 81 1.86 -4.85 13.50
N LEU A 82 0.64 -4.59 14.00
CA LEU A 82 0.23 -4.96 15.36
C LEU A 82 0.10 -6.47 15.56
N GLU A 83 -0.39 -7.18 14.55
CA GLU A 83 -0.58 -8.64 14.62
C GLU A 83 0.71 -9.43 14.37
N MET A 84 1.73 -8.78 13.79
CA MET A 84 2.99 -9.42 13.46
C MET A 84 3.76 -9.83 14.72
N ASP A 85 4.23 -11.07 14.75
CA ASP A 85 5.11 -11.58 15.79
C ASP A 85 6.55 -11.11 15.55
N LEU A 86 6.92 -10.01 16.23
CA LEU A 86 8.25 -9.41 16.12
C LEU A 86 9.38 -10.33 16.63
N GLU A 87 9.09 -11.23 17.61
CA GLU A 87 10.10 -12.18 18.06
C GLU A 87 10.41 -13.23 17.00
N ASN A 88 9.38 -13.76 16.35
CA ASN A 88 9.54 -14.68 15.24
C ASN A 88 10.25 -14.02 14.06
N LEU A 89 9.93 -12.76 13.77
CA LEU A 89 10.63 -12.01 12.73
C LEU A 89 12.12 -11.85 13.08
N LYS A 90 12.45 -11.41 14.29
CA LYS A 90 13.84 -11.25 14.74
C LYS A 90 14.63 -12.56 14.67
N LYS A 91 14.03 -13.67 15.09
CA LYS A 91 14.66 -15.00 15.01
C LYS A 91 14.90 -15.46 13.56
N ASN A 92 14.10 -14.99 12.61
CA ASN A 92 14.12 -15.40 11.21
C ASN A 92 14.56 -14.29 10.24
N LEU A 93 15.19 -13.21 10.73
CA LEU A 93 15.61 -12.07 9.89
C LEU A 93 16.42 -12.48 8.66
N GLY A 94 17.37 -13.41 8.80
CA GLY A 94 18.15 -13.92 7.68
C GLY A 94 17.29 -14.61 6.61
N ARG A 95 16.27 -15.38 7.03
CA ARG A 95 15.33 -16.02 6.11
C ARG A 95 14.41 -14.99 5.44
N ALA A 96 13.94 -14.00 6.20
CA ALA A 96 13.12 -12.91 5.66
C ALA A 96 13.93 -12.09 4.64
N PHE A 97 15.19 -11.81 4.90
CA PHE A 97 16.06 -11.09 3.98
C PHE A 97 16.31 -11.87 2.68
N VAL A 98 16.67 -13.16 2.76
CA VAL A 98 16.84 -14.02 1.59
C VAL A 98 15.54 -14.13 0.78
N PHE A 99 14.41 -14.33 1.47
CA PHE A 99 13.10 -14.35 0.83
C PHE A 99 12.80 -13.01 0.13
N GLY A 100 13.08 -11.88 0.77
CA GLY A 100 12.91 -10.54 0.20
C GLY A 100 13.78 -10.30 -1.03
N ILE A 101 15.05 -10.71 -1.00
CA ILE A 101 15.94 -10.63 -2.18
C ILE A 101 15.38 -11.47 -3.33
N LEU A 102 14.96 -12.70 -3.08
CA LEU A 102 14.47 -13.58 -4.13
C LEU A 102 13.13 -13.08 -4.72
N THR A 103 12.22 -12.64 -3.86
CA THR A 103 10.92 -12.09 -4.30
C THR A 103 11.05 -10.76 -5.01
N PHE A 104 12.11 -10.01 -4.79
CA PHE A 104 12.46 -8.84 -5.60
C PHE A 104 13.19 -9.25 -6.89
N ALA A 105 14.29 -10.01 -6.80
CA ALA A 105 15.19 -10.24 -7.90
C ALA A 105 14.56 -11.06 -9.04
N ILE A 106 13.75 -12.08 -8.72
CA ILE A 106 13.16 -12.95 -9.74
C ILE A 106 12.15 -12.19 -10.59
N PRO A 107 11.11 -11.53 -10.05
CA PRO A 107 10.18 -10.74 -10.85
C PRO A 107 10.85 -9.56 -11.56
N PHE A 108 11.85 -8.94 -10.92
CA PHE A 108 12.63 -7.86 -11.53
C PHE A 108 13.39 -8.34 -12.76
N ALA A 109 14.10 -9.47 -12.67
CA ALA A 109 14.82 -10.05 -13.80
C ALA A 109 13.89 -10.47 -14.94
N VAL A 110 12.73 -11.07 -14.61
CA VAL A 110 11.70 -11.44 -15.59
C VAL A 110 11.14 -10.18 -16.24
N GLY A 111 10.84 -9.14 -15.47
CA GLY A 111 10.34 -7.85 -15.98
C GLY A 111 11.34 -7.19 -16.95
N MET A 112 12.64 -7.20 -16.62
CA MET A 112 13.71 -6.71 -17.49
C MET A 112 13.77 -7.50 -18.79
N TRP A 113 13.78 -8.82 -18.69
CA TRP A 113 13.81 -9.68 -19.87
C TRP A 113 12.60 -9.47 -20.78
N VAL A 114 11.38 -9.43 -20.20
CA VAL A 114 10.14 -9.18 -20.95
C VAL A 114 10.14 -7.78 -21.57
N GLY A 115 10.54 -6.76 -20.83
CA GLY A 115 10.61 -5.38 -21.29
C GLY A 115 11.55 -5.23 -22.49
N MET A 116 12.77 -5.76 -22.37
CA MET A 116 13.79 -5.61 -23.40
C MET A 116 13.58 -6.55 -24.60
N SER A 117 13.22 -7.82 -24.35
CA SER A 117 13.18 -8.85 -25.39
C SER A 117 11.82 -8.92 -26.09
N LEU A 118 10.70 -8.84 -25.32
CA LEU A 118 9.36 -9.02 -25.87
C LEU A 118 8.77 -7.69 -26.35
N PHE A 119 8.83 -6.66 -25.48
CA PHE A 119 8.25 -5.35 -25.79
C PHE A 119 9.23 -4.40 -26.47
N ARG A 120 10.52 -4.74 -26.55
CA ARG A 120 11.59 -3.91 -27.12
C ARG A 120 11.63 -2.49 -26.55
N PHE A 121 11.34 -2.39 -25.27
CA PHE A 121 11.41 -1.11 -24.55
C PHE A 121 12.86 -0.66 -24.36
N SER A 122 13.04 0.64 -24.18
CA SER A 122 14.33 1.18 -23.74
C SER A 122 14.71 0.61 -22.35
N VAL A 123 15.98 0.66 -21.99
CA VAL A 123 16.47 0.18 -20.70
C VAL A 123 15.71 0.82 -19.54
N GLY A 124 15.48 2.14 -19.60
CA GLY A 124 14.74 2.85 -18.56
C GLY A 124 13.27 2.42 -18.44
N ALA A 125 12.56 2.24 -19.56
CA ALA A 125 11.19 1.74 -19.53
C ALA A 125 11.11 0.30 -19.03
N SER A 126 12.12 -0.53 -19.37
CA SER A 126 12.23 -1.91 -18.87
C SER A 126 12.51 -1.95 -17.37
N LEU A 127 13.33 -1.04 -16.85
CA LEU A 127 13.58 -0.89 -15.41
C LEU A 127 12.31 -0.46 -14.67
N LEU A 128 11.54 0.49 -15.20
CA LEU A 128 10.24 0.87 -14.63
C LEU A 128 9.27 -0.31 -14.58
N LEU A 129 9.13 -1.04 -15.68
CA LEU A 129 8.28 -2.23 -15.74
C LEU A 129 8.73 -3.29 -14.70
N SER A 130 10.03 -3.49 -14.58
CA SER A 130 10.62 -4.46 -13.65
C SER A 130 10.39 -4.07 -12.20
N SER A 131 10.48 -2.79 -11.87
CA SER A 131 10.22 -2.30 -10.52
C SER A 131 8.75 -2.49 -10.12
N ILE A 132 7.82 -2.31 -11.06
CA ILE A 132 6.40 -2.59 -10.84
C ILE A 132 6.16 -4.09 -10.60
N PHE A 133 6.79 -4.97 -11.36
CA PHE A 133 6.65 -6.42 -11.17
C PHE A 133 7.29 -6.91 -9.85
N ALA A 134 8.35 -6.27 -9.40
CA ALA A 134 9.02 -6.59 -8.15
C ALA A 134 8.31 -5.99 -6.91
N SER A 135 7.41 -5.03 -7.13
CA SER A 135 6.63 -4.39 -6.07
C SER A 135 5.36 -5.21 -5.81
N HIS A 136 5.29 -5.88 -4.66
CA HIS A 136 4.08 -6.57 -4.24
C HIS A 136 3.61 -6.07 -2.90
N THR A 137 2.31 -5.87 -2.80
CA THR A 137 1.65 -5.45 -1.58
C THR A 137 1.16 -6.66 -0.77
N LEU A 138 0.97 -6.48 0.53
CA LEU A 138 0.45 -7.50 1.44
C LEU A 138 -1.05 -7.77 1.25
N VAL A 139 -1.52 -7.88 0.01
CA VAL A 139 -2.94 -8.11 -0.32
C VAL A 139 -3.49 -9.39 0.29
N ALA A 140 -2.66 -10.42 0.45
CA ALA A 140 -3.06 -11.68 1.06
C ALA A 140 -3.15 -11.61 2.60
N TYR A 141 -2.64 -10.56 3.24
CA TYR A 141 -2.59 -10.48 4.70
C TYR A 141 -3.97 -10.56 5.37
N PRO A 142 -5.01 -9.83 4.92
CA PRO A 142 -6.35 -9.96 5.50
C PRO A 142 -6.92 -11.38 5.40
N ILE A 143 -6.51 -12.15 4.40
CA ILE A 143 -6.93 -13.55 4.22
C ILE A 143 -6.25 -14.41 5.29
N VAL A 144 -4.95 -14.24 5.47
CA VAL A 144 -4.16 -14.96 6.48
C VAL A 144 -4.66 -14.65 7.90
N GLY A 145 -5.00 -13.39 8.17
CA GLY A 145 -5.59 -12.96 9.46
C GLY A 145 -6.91 -13.65 9.76
N ARG A 146 -7.79 -13.81 8.78
CA ARG A 146 -9.07 -14.54 8.95
C ARG A 146 -8.89 -16.00 9.36
N TYR A 147 -7.79 -16.64 8.96
CA TYR A 147 -7.47 -18.02 9.34
C TYR A 147 -6.68 -18.11 10.66
N GLY A 148 -6.42 -16.99 11.35
CA GLY A 148 -5.68 -16.96 12.60
C GLY A 148 -4.18 -17.31 12.46
N LEU A 149 -3.63 -17.22 11.25
CA LEU A 149 -2.25 -17.61 10.93
C LEU A 149 -1.25 -16.45 11.02
N SER A 150 -1.66 -15.25 11.42
CA SER A 150 -0.83 -14.03 11.45
C SER A 150 0.47 -14.20 12.26
N ARG A 151 0.46 -15.05 13.29
CA ARG A 151 1.63 -15.32 14.15
C ARG A 151 2.52 -16.46 13.66
N HIS A 152 2.21 -17.06 12.52
CA HIS A 152 3.02 -18.16 11.99
C HIS A 152 4.36 -17.64 11.49
N ALA A 153 5.45 -18.36 11.75
CA ALA A 153 6.80 -17.95 11.36
C ALA A 153 6.92 -17.67 9.84
N SER A 154 6.27 -18.49 9.01
CA SER A 154 6.26 -18.30 7.56
C SER A 154 5.59 -17.00 7.15
N VAL A 155 4.53 -16.57 7.86
CA VAL A 155 3.83 -15.31 7.61
C VAL A 155 4.72 -14.13 7.99
N SER A 156 5.36 -14.19 9.16
CA SER A 156 6.31 -13.15 9.60
C SER A 156 7.50 -13.00 8.63
N ILE A 157 8.02 -14.12 8.12
CA ILE A 157 9.08 -14.12 7.10
C ILE A 157 8.59 -13.49 5.80
N SER A 158 7.40 -13.84 5.33
CA SER A 158 6.80 -13.27 4.12
C SER A 158 6.59 -11.77 4.24
N ILE A 159 6.03 -11.30 5.36
CA ILE A 159 5.80 -9.87 5.60
C ILE A 159 7.13 -9.11 5.60
N GLY A 160 8.11 -9.56 6.39
CA GLY A 160 9.42 -8.92 6.45
C GLY A 160 10.14 -8.90 5.10
N GLY A 161 10.09 -9.99 4.34
CA GLY A 161 10.67 -10.07 3.01
C GLY A 161 9.96 -9.19 2.00
N THR A 162 8.63 -9.13 2.05
CA THR A 162 7.84 -8.24 1.17
C THR A 162 8.13 -6.75 1.45
N MET A 163 8.23 -6.36 2.72
CA MET A 163 8.63 -5.00 3.08
C MET A 163 10.00 -4.63 2.53
N PHE A 164 10.97 -5.56 2.63
CA PHE A 164 12.29 -5.37 2.05
C PHE A 164 12.22 -5.23 0.51
N ALA A 165 11.49 -6.11 -0.17
CA ALA A 165 11.33 -6.07 -1.63
C ALA A 165 10.66 -4.77 -2.10
N LEU A 166 9.63 -4.30 -1.40
CA LEU A 166 8.97 -3.02 -1.64
C LEU A 166 9.96 -1.84 -1.50
N THR A 167 10.72 -1.82 -0.41
CA THR A 167 11.71 -0.76 -0.17
C THR A 167 12.71 -0.67 -1.32
N VAL A 168 13.29 -1.82 -1.73
CA VAL A 168 14.25 -1.87 -2.85
C VAL A 168 13.60 -1.45 -4.16
N SER A 169 12.36 -1.90 -4.43
CA SER A 169 11.61 -1.53 -5.63
C SER A 169 11.38 -0.02 -5.72
N LEU A 170 11.02 0.62 -4.61
CA LEU A 170 10.82 2.08 -4.57
C LEU A 170 12.13 2.86 -4.70
N PHE A 171 13.24 2.35 -4.17
CA PHE A 171 14.56 2.94 -4.42
C PHE A 171 14.90 2.90 -5.92
N VAL A 172 14.67 1.78 -6.59
CA VAL A 172 14.86 1.66 -8.03
C VAL A 172 13.95 2.63 -8.79
N LEU A 173 12.67 2.69 -8.41
CA LEU A 173 11.69 3.59 -9.04
C LEU A 173 12.07 5.07 -8.86
N ALA A 174 12.43 5.48 -7.63
CA ALA A 174 12.88 6.83 -7.34
C ALA A 174 14.12 7.20 -8.15
N GLY A 175 15.04 6.23 -8.28
CA GLY A 175 16.22 6.37 -9.10
C GLY A 175 15.94 6.67 -10.55
N ILE A 176 15.10 5.87 -11.14
CA ILE A 176 14.75 6.01 -12.55
C ILE A 176 13.98 7.32 -12.78
N SER A 177 13.03 7.64 -11.89
CA SER A 177 12.26 8.89 -11.98
C SER A 177 13.15 10.12 -11.94
N GLY A 178 14.16 10.12 -11.08
CA GLY A 178 15.14 11.19 -11.00
C GLY A 178 15.97 11.35 -12.27
N ILE A 179 16.42 10.24 -12.91
CA ILE A 179 17.11 10.25 -14.21
C ILE A 179 16.25 10.92 -15.30
N TYR A 180 14.98 10.53 -15.37
CA TYR A 180 14.09 11.05 -16.41
C TYR A 180 13.66 12.50 -16.22
N LYS A 181 13.60 12.98 -14.97
CA LYS A 181 13.31 14.39 -14.67
C LYS A 181 14.50 15.33 -14.86
N GLY A 182 15.70 14.79 -15.16
CA GLY A 182 16.92 15.58 -15.27
C GLY A 182 17.42 16.15 -13.92
N GLU A 183 16.86 15.65 -12.82
CA GLU A 183 17.18 16.10 -11.45
C GLU A 183 18.34 15.30 -10.82
N LEU A 184 18.89 14.33 -11.54
CA LEU A 184 20.00 13.50 -11.07
C LEU A 184 21.36 14.16 -11.31
N ASP A 185 21.61 15.12 -10.49
CA ASP A 185 22.98 15.35 -10.02
C ASP A 185 23.28 14.35 -8.86
N SER A 186 24.52 13.93 -8.72
CA SER A 186 24.96 13.01 -7.64
C SER A 186 24.54 13.50 -6.25
N GLY A 187 24.30 14.81 -6.08
CA GLY A 187 23.75 15.41 -4.87
C GLY A 187 22.31 15.05 -4.57
N SER A 188 21.46 14.89 -5.57
CA SER A 188 20.03 14.60 -5.39
C SER A 188 19.80 13.19 -4.88
N TRP A 189 20.60 12.19 -5.32
CA TRP A 189 20.57 10.83 -4.78
C TRP A 189 20.99 10.78 -3.32
N MET A 190 22.07 11.46 -2.98
CA MET A 190 22.57 11.51 -1.61
C MET A 190 21.54 12.18 -0.69
N LEU A 191 20.87 13.23 -1.17
CA LEU A 191 19.80 13.90 -0.45
C LEU A 191 18.57 12.98 -0.23
N PHE A 192 18.19 12.19 -1.24
CA PHE A 192 17.09 11.23 -1.12
C PHE A 192 17.42 10.15 -0.08
N VAL A 193 18.59 9.51 -0.18
CA VAL A 193 19.05 8.52 0.80
C VAL A 193 19.12 9.12 2.20
N LEU A 194 19.64 10.35 2.33
CA LEU A 194 19.70 11.06 3.61
C LEU A 194 18.30 11.30 4.20
N LYS A 195 17.32 11.72 3.38
CA LYS A 195 15.93 11.87 3.82
C LYS A 195 15.34 10.54 4.30
N CYS A 196 15.57 9.45 3.58
CA CYS A 196 15.09 8.12 3.98
C CYS A 196 15.71 7.66 5.31
N VAL A 197 17.03 7.84 5.47
CA VAL A 197 17.72 7.52 6.72
C VAL A 197 17.21 8.39 7.87
N ALA A 198 17.08 9.70 7.64
CA ALA A 198 16.55 10.63 8.64
C ALA A 198 15.12 10.26 9.05
N TYR A 199 14.26 9.88 8.10
CA TYR A 199 12.91 9.40 8.36
C TYR A 199 12.92 8.13 9.22
N CYS A 200 13.73 7.13 8.87
CA CYS A 200 13.84 5.89 9.64
C CYS A 200 14.30 6.18 11.09
N VAL A 201 15.36 7.00 11.25
CA VAL A 201 15.85 7.39 12.57
C VAL A 201 14.75 8.12 13.35
N PHE A 202 14.03 9.03 12.71
CA PHE A 202 12.95 9.78 13.33
C PHE A 202 11.84 8.85 13.83
N VAL A 203 11.35 7.96 12.98
CA VAL A 203 10.26 7.02 13.32
C VAL A 203 10.70 6.03 14.39
N PHE A 204 11.86 5.38 14.26
CA PHE A 204 12.31 4.37 15.22
C PHE A 204 12.78 4.94 16.56
N TRP A 205 13.20 6.18 16.61
CA TRP A 205 13.76 6.77 17.82
C TRP A 205 12.81 7.73 18.53
N ILE A 206 12.11 8.59 17.80
CA ILE A 206 11.23 9.62 18.36
C ILE A 206 9.84 9.05 18.67
N PHE A 207 9.21 8.31 17.76
CA PHE A 207 7.86 7.80 17.97
C PHE A 207 7.72 6.91 19.20
N PRO A 208 8.64 5.94 19.48
CA PRO A 208 8.51 5.13 20.70
C PRO A 208 8.70 5.93 21.99
N ARG A 209 9.50 7.01 21.95
CA ARG A 209 9.65 7.89 23.11
C ARG A 209 8.40 8.70 23.36
N PHE A 210 7.83 9.25 22.28
CA PHE A 210 6.62 10.07 22.35
C PHE A 210 5.40 9.21 22.74
N ALA A 211 5.28 8.00 22.19
CA ALA A 211 4.23 7.05 22.57
C ALA A 211 4.33 6.64 24.06
N ARG A 212 5.52 6.32 24.54
CA ARG A 212 5.71 5.98 25.97
C ARG A 212 5.38 7.14 26.89
N TRP A 213 5.75 8.37 26.52
CA TRP A 213 5.38 9.55 27.28
C TRP A 213 3.87 9.74 27.34
N PHE A 214 3.19 9.63 26.20
CA PHE A 214 1.74 9.78 26.09
C PHE A 214 1.00 8.71 26.90
N PHE A 215 1.37 7.44 26.73
CA PHE A 215 0.72 6.32 27.44
C PHE A 215 0.93 6.33 28.95
N ARG A 216 2.01 6.93 29.45
CA ARG A 216 2.21 7.15 30.87
C ARG A 216 1.33 8.24 31.46
N LYS A 217 0.92 9.19 30.63
CA LYS A 217 0.16 10.36 31.04
C LYS A 217 -1.34 10.16 30.94
N TYR A 218 -1.78 9.38 29.96
CA TYR A 218 -3.18 9.16 29.66
C TYR A 218 -3.49 7.66 29.62
N GLU A 219 -4.40 7.20 30.51
CA GLU A 219 -4.76 5.80 30.66
C GLU A 219 -6.02 5.42 29.85
N ASP A 220 -6.68 6.39 29.19
CA ASP A 220 -7.86 6.15 28.37
C ASP A 220 -7.50 5.42 27.07
N ASN A 221 -8.07 4.24 26.91
CA ASN A 221 -7.86 3.38 25.74
C ASN A 221 -8.26 4.05 24.42
N VAL A 222 -9.32 4.86 24.41
CA VAL A 222 -9.81 5.56 23.22
C VAL A 222 -8.81 6.65 22.81
N MET A 223 -8.33 7.43 23.77
CA MET A 223 -7.30 8.45 23.54
C MET A 223 -6.00 7.82 23.05
N GLN A 224 -5.58 6.70 23.64
CA GLN A 224 -4.38 5.97 23.22
C GLN A 224 -4.51 5.45 21.79
N TYR A 225 -5.66 4.90 21.44
CA TYR A 225 -5.93 4.42 20.08
C TYR A 225 -5.90 5.56 19.04
N ILE A 226 -6.59 6.67 19.32
CA ILE A 226 -6.59 7.85 18.43
C ILE A 226 -5.17 8.40 18.28
N PHE A 227 -4.40 8.47 19.37
CA PHE A 227 -3.04 8.95 19.35
C PHE A 227 -2.13 8.07 18.46
N VAL A 228 -2.21 6.74 18.60
CA VAL A 228 -1.44 5.82 17.77
C VAL A 228 -1.84 5.95 16.30
N LEU A 229 -3.13 6.05 16.01
CA LEU A 229 -3.62 6.24 14.66
C LEU A 229 -3.10 7.57 14.06
N ALA A 230 -3.10 8.64 14.84
CA ALA A 230 -2.51 9.92 14.42
C ALA A 230 -1.01 9.81 14.12
N LEU A 231 -0.25 9.03 14.91
CA LEU A 231 1.17 8.76 14.62
C LEU A 231 1.36 7.96 13.33
N VAL A 232 0.48 7.01 13.02
CA VAL A 232 0.53 6.26 11.76
C VAL A 232 0.34 7.20 10.57
N PHE A 233 -0.67 8.06 10.61
CA PHE A 233 -0.91 9.03 9.52
C PHE A 233 0.20 10.09 9.45
N LEU A 234 0.74 10.52 10.58
CA LEU A 234 1.90 11.41 10.61
C LEU A 234 3.12 10.74 9.96
N SER A 235 3.39 9.46 10.26
CA SER A 235 4.51 8.74 9.64
C SER A 235 4.31 8.61 8.13
N ALA A 236 3.09 8.30 7.67
CA ALA A 236 2.78 8.21 6.26
C ALA A 236 2.98 9.56 5.54
N ALA A 237 2.54 10.67 6.13
CA ALA A 237 2.75 12.00 5.58
C ALA A 237 4.24 12.39 5.53
N LEU A 238 5.02 12.04 6.56
CA LEU A 238 6.46 12.28 6.57
C LEU A 238 7.20 11.41 5.55
N ALA A 239 6.75 10.17 5.31
CA ALA A 239 7.28 9.32 4.26
C ALA A 239 7.04 9.92 2.87
N GLU A 240 5.83 10.42 2.59
CA GLU A 240 5.52 11.12 1.33
C GLU A 240 6.40 12.38 1.14
N LEU A 241 6.64 13.17 2.19
CA LEU A 241 7.54 14.32 2.15
C LEU A 241 9.01 13.91 1.91
N ALA A 242 9.41 12.73 2.37
CA ALA A 242 10.74 12.19 2.09
C ALA A 242 10.88 11.66 0.65
N GLY A 243 9.77 11.54 -0.10
CA GLY A 243 9.74 10.99 -1.44
C GLY A 243 9.52 9.47 -1.49
N MET A 244 9.10 8.89 -0.35
CA MET A 244 8.65 7.49 -0.24
C MET A 244 7.13 7.41 -0.33
N GLU A 245 6.58 6.25 -0.67
CA GLU A 245 5.14 6.05 -0.49
C GLU A 245 4.79 5.94 1.00
N GLY A 246 3.67 6.55 1.40
CA GLY A 246 3.23 6.58 2.80
C GLY A 246 2.82 5.22 3.39
N ILE A 247 3.02 4.13 2.65
CA ILE A 247 2.76 2.74 3.07
C ILE A 247 3.85 2.21 4.02
N PHE A 248 5.01 2.86 4.07
CA PHE A 248 6.11 2.55 4.99
C PHE A 248 5.86 3.13 6.37
#